data_f78adbfdd3b3cf07c44f2e5da624d1b2
#
_entry.id   f78adbfdd3b3cf07c44f2e5da624d1b2
#
_cell.length_a   1.000
_cell.length_b   1.000
_cell.length_c   1.000
_cell.angle_alpha   90.00
_cell.angle_beta   90.00
_cell.angle_gamma   90.00
#
_symmetry.space_group_name_H-M   'P 1'
#
loop_
_entity.id
_entity.type
_entity.pdbx_description
1 polymer ?
#
loop_
_entity_poly.entity_id
_entity_poly.type
_entity_poly.pdbx_seq_one_letter_code
_entity_poly.pdbx_strand_id
1 'polypeptide(L)'
;MQAFIHYFLHLGFPLIIAFVFFRKEWKRAYLILLATMLVDLDHLVASPIFEANRCSINFHFLHSYYAMGLYVVLLFFKKPFRIIGIGLLFHMLTDFIDCLFMYSACQECLNDAPAIDLLKFVSKTVGIQGVITPLPYIGIH
;
A
#
# COMPACT_ATOMS: atom_id res chain seq x y z
N MET A 1 7.03 -14.10 -5.65
CA MET A 1 6.69 -14.06 -4.21
C MET A 1 5.99 -12.75 -3.85
N GLN A 2 6.51 -11.57 -4.23
CA GLN A 2 5.92 -10.26 -3.97
C GLN A 2 4.45 -10.16 -4.41
N ALA A 3 4.13 -10.50 -5.66
CA ALA A 3 2.75 -10.45 -6.17
C ALA A 3 1.77 -11.30 -5.34
N PHE A 4 2.19 -12.49 -4.89
CA PHE A 4 1.35 -13.33 -4.04
C PHE A 4 1.06 -12.66 -2.69
N ILE A 5 2.08 -12.07 -2.06
CA ILE A 5 1.93 -11.34 -0.78
C ILE A 5 0.99 -10.15 -0.99
N HIS A 6 1.20 -9.38 -2.06
CA HIS A 6 0.37 -8.24 -2.41
C HIS A 6 -1.12 -8.61 -2.51
N TYR A 7 -1.47 -9.58 -3.37
CA TYR A 7 -2.86 -10.02 -3.53
C TYR A 7 -3.45 -10.65 -2.27
N PHE A 8 -2.64 -11.38 -1.49
CA PHE A 8 -3.08 -11.91 -0.21
C PHE A 8 -3.43 -10.80 0.78
N LEU A 9 -2.60 -9.78 0.87
CA LEU A 9 -2.85 -8.64 1.75
C LEU A 9 -4.07 -7.83 1.30
N HIS A 10 -4.28 -7.66 0.00
CA HIS A 10 -5.44 -6.91 -0.50
C HIS A 10 -6.77 -7.68 -0.42
N LEU A 11 -6.77 -9.00 -0.55
CA LEU A 11 -8.00 -9.79 -0.62
C LEU A 11 -8.20 -10.71 0.59
N GLY A 12 -7.18 -11.45 0.99
CA GLY A 12 -7.26 -12.43 2.07
C GLY A 12 -7.25 -11.81 3.46
N PHE A 13 -6.36 -10.86 3.68
CA PHE A 13 -6.22 -10.25 5.00
C PHE A 13 -7.41 -9.38 5.41
N PRO A 14 -8.07 -8.62 4.52
CA PRO A 14 -9.33 -7.95 4.83
C PRO A 14 -10.44 -8.91 5.30
N LEU A 15 -10.46 -10.14 4.77
CA LEU A 15 -11.39 -11.17 5.26
C LEU A 15 -11.11 -11.53 6.73
N ILE A 16 -9.83 -11.67 7.08
CA ILE A 16 -9.41 -11.94 8.45
C ILE A 16 -9.80 -10.78 9.37
N ILE A 17 -9.54 -9.54 8.97
CA ILE A 17 -9.94 -8.33 9.71
C ILE A 17 -11.44 -8.32 9.94
N ALA A 18 -12.24 -8.56 8.88
CA ALA A 18 -13.69 -8.56 8.96
C ALA A 18 -14.20 -9.64 9.93
N PHE A 19 -13.63 -10.85 9.85
CA PHE A 19 -14.06 -11.97 10.69
C PHE A 19 -13.65 -11.80 12.15
N VAL A 20 -12.47 -11.25 12.44
CA VAL A 20 -11.97 -11.08 13.81
C VAL A 20 -12.63 -9.88 14.50
N PHE A 21 -12.67 -8.73 13.85
CA PHE A 21 -13.11 -7.47 14.48
C PHE A 21 -14.59 -7.16 14.28
N PHE A 22 -15.24 -7.74 13.25
CA PHE A 22 -16.63 -7.44 12.90
C PHE A 22 -17.48 -8.71 12.81
N ARG A 23 -17.28 -9.66 13.68
CA ARG A 23 -17.82 -11.02 13.64
C ARG A 23 -19.33 -11.09 13.38
N LYS A 24 -20.13 -10.15 13.95
CA LYS A 24 -21.59 -10.13 13.78
C LYS A 24 -22.03 -9.65 12.39
N GLU A 25 -21.21 -8.92 11.69
CA GLU A 25 -21.49 -8.31 10.38
C GLU A 25 -20.32 -8.47 9.40
N TRP A 26 -19.54 -9.55 9.56
CA TRP A 26 -18.28 -9.77 8.83
C TRP A 26 -18.43 -9.69 7.31
N LYS A 27 -19.56 -10.18 6.75
CA LYS A 27 -19.83 -10.11 5.29
C LYS A 27 -19.89 -8.66 4.82
N ARG A 28 -20.66 -7.82 5.53
CA ARG A 28 -20.79 -6.40 5.22
C ARG A 28 -19.46 -5.66 5.42
N ALA A 29 -18.77 -5.94 6.51
CA ALA A 29 -17.47 -5.38 6.79
C ALA A 29 -16.46 -5.77 5.70
N TYR A 30 -16.41 -7.02 5.29
CA TYR A 30 -15.53 -7.49 4.23
C TYR A 30 -15.82 -6.80 2.89
N LEU A 31 -17.09 -6.66 2.49
CA LEU A 31 -17.46 -5.95 1.27
C LEU A 31 -17.03 -4.47 1.30
N ILE A 32 -17.14 -3.81 2.47
CA ILE A 32 -16.66 -2.43 2.63
C ILE A 32 -15.13 -2.39 2.51
N LEU A 33 -14.42 -3.31 3.16
CA LEU A 33 -12.96 -3.39 3.08
C LEU A 33 -12.49 -3.67 1.64
N LEU A 34 -13.18 -4.54 0.89
CA LEU A 34 -12.89 -4.75 -0.53
C LEU A 34 -13.18 -3.50 -1.36
N ALA A 35 -14.27 -2.78 -1.07
CA ALA A 35 -14.59 -1.55 -1.77
C ALA A 35 -13.54 -0.45 -1.57
N THR A 36 -12.74 -0.49 -0.48
CA THR A 36 -11.62 0.44 -0.30
C THR A 36 -10.50 0.23 -1.32
N MET A 37 -10.46 -0.91 -2.03
CA MET A 37 -9.52 -1.12 -3.16
C MET A 37 -9.80 -0.18 -4.34
N LEU A 38 -10.99 0.44 -4.40
CA LEU A 38 -11.29 1.45 -5.41
C LEU A 38 -10.40 2.70 -5.29
N VAL A 39 -9.67 2.87 -4.19
CA VAL A 39 -8.67 3.93 -4.04
C VAL A 39 -7.60 3.85 -5.12
N ASP A 40 -7.29 2.63 -5.61
CA ASP A 40 -6.33 2.40 -6.71
C ASP A 40 -6.77 2.95 -8.07
N LEU A 41 -8.01 3.40 -8.20
CA LEU A 41 -8.44 4.06 -9.44
C LEU A 41 -7.65 5.35 -9.71
N ASP A 42 -7.01 5.94 -8.70
CA ASP A 42 -6.16 7.10 -8.90
C ASP A 42 -4.88 6.79 -9.69
N HIS A 43 -4.46 5.52 -9.76
CA HIS A 43 -3.37 5.07 -10.61
C HIS A 43 -3.66 5.28 -12.09
N LEU A 44 -4.94 5.23 -12.50
CA LEU A 44 -5.35 5.44 -13.90
C LEU A 44 -5.14 6.89 -14.37
N VAL A 45 -5.02 7.83 -13.44
CA VAL A 45 -4.79 9.26 -13.73
C VAL A 45 -3.29 9.58 -13.83
N ALA A 46 -2.42 8.67 -13.42
CA ALA A 46 -0.97 8.86 -13.49
C ALA A 46 -0.45 8.79 -14.94
N SER A 47 0.60 9.54 -15.23
CA SER A 47 1.28 9.51 -16.52
C SER A 47 2.78 9.21 -16.32
N PRO A 48 3.28 8.06 -16.83
CA PRO A 48 2.55 6.96 -17.45
C PRO A 48 1.67 6.20 -16.44
N ILE A 49 0.62 5.52 -16.90
CA ILE A 49 -0.30 4.75 -16.03
C ILE A 49 0.47 3.64 -15.30
N PHE A 50 1.33 2.93 -16.02
CA PHE A 50 2.19 1.87 -15.47
C PHE A 50 3.65 2.27 -15.59
N GLU A 51 4.37 2.22 -14.50
CA GLU A 51 5.80 2.46 -14.43
C GLU A 51 6.43 1.46 -13.46
N ALA A 52 7.46 0.77 -13.92
CA ALA A 52 8.21 -0.16 -13.08
C ALA A 52 8.89 0.59 -11.93
N ASN A 53 8.90 0.00 -10.74
CA ASN A 53 9.53 0.56 -9.54
C ASN A 53 8.96 1.89 -9.06
N ARG A 54 7.70 2.23 -9.40
CA ARG A 54 7.04 3.40 -8.87
C ARG A 54 6.36 3.07 -7.54
N CYS A 55 6.83 3.70 -6.45
CA CYS A 55 6.18 3.63 -5.15
C CYS A 55 4.92 4.48 -5.15
N SER A 56 3.76 3.89 -4.81
CA SER A 56 2.46 4.57 -4.78
C SER A 56 2.37 5.64 -3.69
N ILE A 57 3.06 5.41 -2.56
CA ILE A 57 2.98 6.25 -1.37
C ILE A 57 3.47 7.67 -1.66
N ASN A 58 2.61 8.63 -1.37
CA ASN A 58 2.79 10.08 -1.59
C ASN A 58 3.05 10.47 -3.06
N PHE A 59 2.86 9.55 -4.01
CA PHE A 59 2.88 9.82 -5.44
C PHE A 59 1.47 10.08 -5.98
N HIS A 60 0.51 9.21 -5.65
CA HIS A 60 -0.88 9.36 -6.07
C HIS A 60 -1.67 10.21 -5.08
N PHE A 61 -2.71 10.89 -5.57
CA PHE A 61 -3.50 11.83 -4.77
C PHE A 61 -4.15 11.15 -3.55
N LEU A 62 -4.78 9.98 -3.76
CA LEU A 62 -5.42 9.22 -2.68
C LEU A 62 -4.41 8.43 -1.82
N HIS A 63 -3.14 8.35 -2.23
CA HIS A 63 -2.05 7.75 -1.46
C HIS A 63 -1.15 8.80 -0.80
N SER A 64 -1.58 10.07 -0.81
CA SER A 64 -0.84 11.16 -0.18
C SER A 64 -0.93 11.13 1.35
N TYR A 65 0.04 11.74 2.03
CA TYR A 65 0.00 11.89 3.48
C TYR A 65 -1.23 12.64 3.98
N TYR A 66 -1.77 13.58 3.19
CA TYR A 66 -3.01 14.30 3.51
C TYR A 66 -4.22 13.35 3.48
N ALA A 67 -4.30 12.49 2.46
CA ALA A 67 -5.35 11.47 2.37
C ALA A 67 -5.27 10.48 3.54
N MET A 68 -4.06 10.03 3.90
CA MET A 68 -3.85 9.17 5.07
C MET A 68 -4.31 9.84 6.36
N GLY A 69 -4.05 11.15 6.53
CA GLY A 69 -4.57 11.92 7.67
C GLY A 69 -6.10 11.91 7.73
N LEU A 70 -6.76 12.07 6.58
CA LEU A 70 -8.22 11.96 6.49
C LEU A 70 -8.69 10.54 6.84
N TYR A 71 -8.00 9.49 6.41
CA TYR A 71 -8.34 8.11 6.73
C TYR A 71 -8.23 7.81 8.22
N VAL A 72 -7.24 8.40 8.90
CA VAL A 72 -7.15 8.35 10.37
C VAL A 72 -8.35 9.02 11.02
N VAL A 73 -8.80 10.17 10.53
CA VAL A 73 -9.99 10.87 11.05
C VAL A 73 -11.24 10.00 10.92
N LEU A 74 -11.38 9.20 9.84
CA LEU A 74 -12.51 8.28 9.66
C LEU A 74 -12.62 7.22 10.78
N LEU A 75 -11.52 6.88 11.46
CA LEU A 75 -11.52 5.91 12.57
C LEU A 75 -12.35 6.40 13.77
N PHE A 76 -12.50 7.70 13.95
CA PHE A 76 -13.24 8.30 15.05
C PHE A 76 -14.76 8.37 14.80
N PHE A 77 -15.19 8.12 13.58
CA PHE A 77 -16.62 8.10 13.23
C PHE A 77 -17.25 6.73 13.54
N LYS A 78 -18.60 6.71 13.53
CA LYS A 78 -19.37 5.46 13.63
C LYS A 78 -19.28 4.65 12.34
N LYS A 79 -19.66 3.37 12.41
CA LYS A 79 -19.81 2.54 11.20
C LYS A 79 -20.83 3.18 10.23
N PRO A 80 -20.60 3.10 8.90
CA PRO A 80 -19.54 2.35 8.20
C PRO A 80 -18.21 3.08 8.04
N PHE A 81 -18.13 4.39 8.32
CA PHE A 81 -16.93 5.21 8.08
C PHE A 81 -15.68 4.67 8.77
N ARG A 82 -15.81 4.16 10.01
CA ARG A 82 -14.71 3.51 10.72
C ARG A 82 -14.14 2.32 9.94
N ILE A 83 -15.01 1.48 9.34
CA ILE A 83 -14.57 0.31 8.56
C ILE A 83 -13.85 0.78 7.29
N ILE A 84 -14.36 1.84 6.64
CA ILE A 84 -13.72 2.46 5.48
C ILE A 84 -12.33 2.98 5.86
N GLY A 85 -12.20 3.72 6.95
CA GLY A 85 -10.91 4.22 7.43
C GLY A 85 -9.90 3.10 7.70
N ILE A 86 -10.34 2.00 8.34
CA ILE A 86 -9.51 0.81 8.56
C ILE A 86 -9.04 0.22 7.23
N GLY A 87 -9.96 0.05 6.26
CA GLY A 87 -9.63 -0.51 4.95
C GLY A 87 -8.63 0.34 4.19
N LEU A 88 -8.84 1.67 4.13
CA LEU A 88 -7.96 2.60 3.43
C LEU A 88 -6.56 2.66 4.07
N LEU A 89 -6.48 2.72 5.40
CA LEU A 89 -5.18 2.71 6.09
C LEU A 89 -4.45 1.37 5.92
N PHE A 90 -5.19 0.27 5.93
CA PHE A 90 -4.60 -1.04 5.69
C PHE A 90 -4.09 -1.16 4.25
N HIS A 91 -4.82 -0.61 3.27
CA HIS A 91 -4.39 -0.51 1.88
C HIS A 91 -3.07 0.27 1.77
N MET A 92 -2.98 1.46 2.37
CA MET A 92 -1.74 2.25 2.40
C MET A 92 -0.58 1.48 3.03
N LEU A 93 -0.84 0.70 4.08
CA LEU A 93 0.18 -0.16 4.69
C LEU A 93 0.67 -1.25 3.72
N THR A 94 -0.23 -1.87 2.95
CA THR A 94 0.13 -2.88 1.96
C THR A 94 1.00 -2.29 0.86
N ASP A 95 0.64 -1.14 0.33
CA ASP A 95 1.43 -0.44 -0.69
C ASP A 95 2.79 0.00 -0.16
N PHE A 96 2.84 0.42 1.10
CA PHE A 96 4.12 0.75 1.74
C PHE A 96 5.02 -0.49 1.87
N ILE A 97 4.46 -1.65 2.19
CA ILE A 97 5.19 -2.93 2.22
C ILE A 97 5.74 -3.26 0.82
N ASP A 98 4.95 -3.05 -0.23
CA ASP A 98 5.41 -3.23 -1.61
C ASP A 98 6.54 -2.26 -1.98
N CYS A 99 6.43 -0.99 -1.58
CA CYS A 99 7.51 -0.02 -1.74
C CYS A 99 8.80 -0.46 -1.03
N LEU A 100 8.69 -1.07 0.17
CA LEU A 100 9.85 -1.62 0.89
C LEU A 100 10.48 -2.81 0.15
N PHE A 101 9.67 -3.70 -0.44
CA PHE A 101 10.18 -4.78 -1.28
C PHE A 101 10.90 -4.25 -2.51
N MET A 102 10.33 -3.27 -3.20
CA MET A 102 10.98 -2.63 -4.35
C MET A 102 12.28 -1.93 -3.92
N TYR A 103 12.28 -1.22 -2.80
CA TYR A 103 13.46 -0.55 -2.26
C TYR A 103 14.56 -1.54 -1.87
N SER A 104 14.20 -2.70 -1.29
CA SER A 104 15.17 -3.75 -0.96
C SER A 104 15.80 -4.39 -2.20
N ALA A 105 15.05 -4.44 -3.31
CA ALA A 105 15.53 -5.00 -4.58
C ALA A 105 16.39 -4.01 -5.40
N CYS A 106 16.01 -2.72 -5.40
CA CYS A 106 16.76 -1.67 -6.13
C CYS A 106 16.62 -0.33 -5.40
N GLN A 107 17.59 0.01 -4.57
CA GLN A 107 17.58 1.30 -3.85
C GLN A 107 17.72 2.50 -4.79
N GLU A 108 18.55 2.40 -5.81
CA GLU A 108 18.78 3.46 -6.78
C GLU A 108 17.54 3.76 -7.63
N CYS A 109 16.73 2.73 -7.90
CA CYS A 109 15.49 2.87 -8.68
C CYS A 109 14.43 3.74 -7.99
N LEU A 110 14.53 3.93 -6.67
CA LEU A 110 13.55 4.69 -5.88
C LEU A 110 14.13 5.99 -5.29
N ASN A 111 15.29 6.44 -5.75
CA ASN A 111 15.90 7.67 -5.23
C ASN A 111 15.01 8.91 -5.39
N ASP A 112 14.21 8.96 -6.44
CA ASP A 112 13.28 10.06 -6.73
C ASP A 112 11.86 9.80 -6.19
N ALA A 113 11.65 8.69 -5.45
CA ALA A 113 10.34 8.38 -4.90
C ALA A 113 9.96 9.40 -3.80
N PRO A 114 8.73 9.96 -3.80
CA PRO A 114 8.30 10.94 -2.81
C PRO A 114 8.34 10.44 -1.36
N ALA A 115 8.33 9.11 -1.15
CA ALA A 115 8.40 8.47 0.17
C ALA A 115 9.82 7.98 0.52
N ILE A 116 10.87 8.41 -0.22
CA ILE A 116 12.23 7.86 -0.06
C ILE A 116 12.80 8.01 1.36
N ASP A 117 12.56 9.12 2.02
CA ASP A 117 13.07 9.35 3.37
C ASP A 117 12.43 8.40 4.40
N LEU A 118 11.14 8.13 4.24
CA LEU A 118 10.41 7.16 5.07
C LEU A 118 10.92 5.74 4.80
N LEU A 119 11.16 5.38 3.53
CA LEU A 119 11.71 4.08 3.15
C LEU A 119 13.10 3.86 3.74
N LYS A 120 13.99 4.87 3.65
CA LYS A 120 15.34 4.84 4.24
C LYS A 120 15.27 4.68 5.76
N PHE A 121 14.41 5.43 6.42
CA PHE A 121 14.25 5.37 7.87
C PHE A 121 13.78 3.98 8.34
N VAL A 122 12.71 3.46 7.72
CA VAL A 122 12.13 2.16 8.09
C VAL A 122 13.10 1.02 7.74
N SER A 123 13.70 1.03 6.55
CA SER A 123 14.68 0.03 6.12
C SER A 123 15.87 -0.07 7.09
N LYS A 124 16.39 1.08 7.53
CA LYS A 124 17.46 1.16 8.53
C LYS A 124 17.02 0.59 9.88
N THR A 125 15.80 0.89 10.31
CA THR A 125 15.26 0.46 11.61
C THR A 125 14.99 -1.04 11.66
N VAL A 126 14.47 -1.61 10.55
CA VAL A 126 14.14 -3.04 10.45
C VAL A 126 15.36 -3.88 10.04
N GLY A 127 16.49 -3.25 9.70
CA GLY A 127 17.71 -3.95 9.29
C GLY A 127 17.62 -4.56 7.89
N ILE A 128 16.71 -4.10 7.05
CA ILE A 128 16.62 -4.49 5.63
C ILE A 128 17.78 -3.80 4.91
N GLN A 129 18.95 -4.43 4.94
CA GLN A 129 20.06 -4.01 4.10
C GLN A 129 19.77 -4.52 2.70
N GLY A 130 19.64 -3.60 1.75
CA GLY A 130 19.46 -3.95 0.35
C GLY A 130 20.56 -4.89 -0.11
N VAL A 131 20.19 -5.99 -0.70
CA VAL A 131 21.12 -6.83 -1.43
C VAL A 131 21.52 -6.01 -2.65
N ILE A 132 22.71 -5.41 -2.60
CA ILE A 132 23.33 -4.73 -3.73
C ILE A 132 23.74 -5.83 -4.71
N THR A 133 22.80 -6.35 -5.45
CA THR A 133 23.07 -7.06 -6.68
C THR A 133 22.43 -6.22 -7.79
N PRO A 134 23.23 -5.63 -8.68
CA PRO A 134 22.68 -5.07 -9.90
C PRO A 134 22.11 -6.24 -10.70
N LEU A 135 20.79 -6.45 -10.62
CA LEU A 135 20.12 -7.32 -11.57
C LEU A 135 20.32 -6.69 -12.96
N PRO A 136 20.80 -7.47 -13.96
CA PRO A 136 20.95 -6.95 -15.30
C PRO A 136 19.60 -6.44 -15.78
N TYR A 137 19.60 -5.20 -16.24
CA TYR A 137 18.49 -4.52 -16.89
C TYR A 137 18.05 -5.38 -18.09
N ILE A 138 17.05 -6.23 -17.92
CA ILE A 138 16.40 -6.90 -19.03
C ILE A 138 15.39 -5.89 -19.58
N GLY A 139 15.87 -5.05 -20.48
CA GLY A 139 15.02 -4.22 -21.30
C GLY A 139 14.14 -5.12 -22.18
N ILE A 140 12.85 -5.16 -21.84
CA ILE A 140 11.84 -5.66 -22.76
C ILE A 140 11.30 -4.43 -23.47
N HIS A 141 11.66 -4.32 -24.76
CA HIS A 141 11.08 -3.39 -25.73
C HIS A 141 9.60 -3.71 -25.96
#